data_5fbf35852df8048a41689920f67e6b52
#
_entry.id   5fbf35852df8048a41689920f67e6b52
#
_cell.length_a   1.000
_cell.length_b   1.000
_cell.length_c   1.000
_cell.angle_alpha   90.00
_cell.angle_beta   90.00
_cell.angle_gamma   90.00
#
_symmetry.space_group_name_H-M   'P 1'
#
loop_
_entity.id
_entity.type
_entity.pdbx_description
1 polymer ?
#
loop_
_entity_poly.entity_id
_entity_poly.type
_entity_poly.pdbx_seq_one_letter_code
_entity_poly.pdbx_strand_id
1 'polypeptide(L)'
;MSNAIAEIQINCVDFSENLNFFTEDIGFSIELIFPADSPRTAILSGHGLRIRLEKNQVDGPISLNLINDKSSAKEGLTKVAPNGSKISFVSDELECEENIEVPSLINKVVIKKLKESSDWIDGRAGMQYRDLVPNRLGGRFIASNIRIEKGGPVPDYVHYHHITFQMIYCYKGWVKAVYEDQGEAFIMNEGDCVLQPPHIRHQVLECSDNFEVIEVGSPAEHKTLVDHDMSLPTKEIRPNRDFGGQKFILHKKNSPENIPLLIRKDGFQVRDTKISEATAGLASVVALTKSDQSLQTNLTHNYDVMFLFVLWGKINIHIDEKQTTLDQGDSISIPANTEYTWKDPSDDLEILEISLPPQN
;
A
#
# COMPACT_ATOMS: atom_id res chain seq x y z
N MET A 1 8.74 -1.61 35.95
CA MET A 1 7.44 -2.28 36.09
C MET A 1 6.62 -1.83 34.90
N SER A 2 6.33 -2.71 33.98
CA SER A 2 5.43 -2.39 32.85
C SER A 2 4.05 -2.08 33.44
N ASN A 3 3.52 -0.90 33.20
CA ASN A 3 2.16 -0.58 33.58
C ASN A 3 1.23 -1.38 32.65
N ALA A 4 0.50 -2.34 33.20
CA ALA A 4 -0.55 -3.02 32.47
C ALA A 4 -1.61 -2.00 32.05
N ILE A 5 -1.99 -2.01 30.77
CA ILE A 5 -3.01 -1.11 30.21
C ILE A 5 -4.26 -1.96 29.91
N ALA A 6 -5.43 -1.42 30.25
CA ALA A 6 -6.69 -2.02 29.87
C ALA A 6 -7.19 -1.44 28.55
N GLU A 7 -7.58 -2.30 27.60
CA GLU A 7 -8.19 -1.92 26.35
C GLU A 7 -9.61 -2.47 26.28
N ILE A 8 -10.57 -1.62 25.89
CA ILE A 8 -11.98 -2.01 25.71
C ILE A 8 -12.23 -2.29 24.23
N GLN A 9 -12.62 -3.51 23.90
CA GLN A 9 -13.04 -3.85 22.56
C GLN A 9 -14.53 -3.58 22.37
N ILE A 10 -14.85 -2.83 21.31
CA ILE A 10 -16.20 -2.48 20.88
C ILE A 10 -16.41 -3.07 19.49
N ASN A 11 -17.34 -4.01 19.37
CA ASN A 11 -17.77 -4.54 18.09
C ASN A 11 -18.83 -3.59 17.51
N CYS A 12 -18.74 -3.29 16.21
CA CYS A 12 -19.65 -2.41 15.52
C CYS A 12 -19.98 -2.92 14.10
N VAL A 13 -21.24 -2.80 13.71
CA VAL A 13 -21.71 -3.17 12.37
C VAL A 13 -21.29 -2.11 11.36
N ASP A 14 -21.56 -0.84 11.64
CA ASP A 14 -21.07 0.28 10.86
C ASP A 14 -19.75 0.81 11.44
N PHE A 15 -18.66 0.39 10.82
CA PHE A 15 -17.31 0.75 11.28
C PHE A 15 -17.03 2.25 11.08
N SER A 16 -17.38 2.80 9.92
CA SER A 16 -17.07 4.20 9.58
C SER A 16 -17.84 5.19 10.44
N GLU A 17 -19.12 4.97 10.65
CA GLU A 17 -19.95 5.81 11.52
C GLU A 17 -19.43 5.81 12.96
N ASN A 18 -19.09 4.62 13.50
CA ASN A 18 -18.53 4.54 14.83
C ASN A 18 -17.15 5.18 14.95
N LEU A 19 -16.28 5.01 13.94
CA LEU A 19 -14.97 5.65 13.91
C LEU A 19 -15.11 7.17 13.97
N ASN A 20 -15.94 7.77 13.11
CA ASN A 20 -16.21 9.21 13.09
C ASN A 20 -16.79 9.71 14.42
N PHE A 21 -17.75 9.00 14.98
CA PHE A 21 -18.31 9.33 16.27
C PHE A 21 -17.24 9.42 17.36
N PHE A 22 -16.38 8.39 17.48
CA PHE A 22 -15.36 8.41 18.53
C PHE A 22 -14.27 9.45 18.27
N THR A 23 -13.92 9.75 17.04
CA THR A 23 -12.86 10.72 16.72
C THR A 23 -13.37 12.16 16.70
N GLU A 24 -14.48 12.43 16.01
CA GLU A 24 -14.96 13.79 15.79
C GLU A 24 -15.87 14.29 16.92
N ASP A 25 -16.80 13.43 17.40
CA ASP A 25 -17.77 13.83 18.39
C ASP A 25 -17.24 13.70 19.83
N ILE A 26 -16.46 12.63 20.10
CA ILE A 26 -15.96 12.33 21.45
C ILE A 26 -14.50 12.80 21.63
N GLY A 27 -13.71 12.92 20.54
CA GLY A 27 -12.34 13.44 20.60
C GLY A 27 -11.27 12.39 20.93
N PHE A 28 -11.48 11.14 20.57
CA PHE A 28 -10.41 10.14 20.58
C PHE A 28 -9.46 10.35 19.42
N SER A 29 -8.17 10.03 19.61
CA SER A 29 -7.15 10.01 18.58
C SER A 29 -6.96 8.60 18.04
N ILE A 30 -6.72 8.47 16.73
CA ILE A 30 -6.42 7.20 16.09
C ILE A 30 -4.95 6.84 16.37
N GLU A 31 -4.71 5.64 16.91
CA GLU A 31 -3.37 5.08 17.11
C GLU A 31 -3.02 4.05 16.04
N LEU A 32 -4.02 3.30 15.59
CA LEU A 32 -3.87 2.28 14.56
C LEU A 32 -5.14 2.21 13.73
N ILE A 33 -4.98 1.97 12.43
CA ILE A 33 -6.07 1.60 11.52
C ILE A 33 -5.63 0.41 10.67
N PHE A 34 -6.53 -0.59 10.45
CA PHE A 34 -6.18 -1.81 9.74
C PHE A 34 -7.39 -2.48 9.09
N PRO A 35 -7.23 -2.99 7.84
CA PRO A 35 -6.25 -2.51 6.88
C PRO A 35 -6.58 -1.10 6.39
N ALA A 36 -5.62 -0.39 5.76
CA ALA A 36 -5.82 1.01 5.40
C ALA A 36 -6.81 1.23 4.26
N ASP A 37 -6.89 0.28 3.33
CA ASP A 37 -7.74 0.32 2.12
C ASP A 37 -9.19 -0.12 2.36
N SER A 38 -9.45 -0.86 3.44
CA SER A 38 -10.79 -1.30 3.83
C SER A 38 -10.83 -1.49 5.34
N PRO A 39 -10.91 -0.40 6.10
CA PRO A 39 -10.76 -0.44 7.54
C PRO A 39 -11.79 -1.32 8.24
N ARG A 40 -11.31 -2.21 9.11
CA ARG A 40 -12.16 -3.07 9.96
C ARG A 40 -11.73 -3.11 11.43
N THR A 41 -10.52 -2.61 11.72
CA THR A 41 -9.99 -2.46 13.07
C THR A 41 -9.44 -1.06 13.23
N ALA A 42 -9.74 -0.40 14.34
CA ALA A 42 -9.04 0.81 14.78
C ALA A 42 -8.75 0.74 16.27
N ILE A 43 -7.55 1.18 16.69
CA ILE A 43 -7.21 1.42 18.08
C ILE A 43 -7.23 2.93 18.27
N LEU A 44 -7.97 3.36 19.28
CA LEU A 44 -8.16 4.77 19.61
C LEU A 44 -7.73 5.02 21.05
N SER A 45 -7.08 6.15 21.32
CA SER A 45 -6.75 6.62 22.66
C SER A 45 -7.40 7.96 22.95
N GLY A 46 -7.82 8.15 24.19
CA GLY A 46 -8.44 9.41 24.65
C GLY A 46 -9.06 9.24 26.02
N HIS A 47 -9.22 10.36 26.74
CA HIS A 47 -9.90 10.38 28.05
C HIS A 47 -9.36 9.37 29.08
N GLY A 48 -8.06 9.02 29.00
CA GLY A 48 -7.44 8.01 29.86
C GLY A 48 -7.84 6.57 29.54
N LEU A 49 -8.49 6.35 28.40
CA LEU A 49 -8.89 5.03 27.91
C LEU A 49 -8.22 4.72 26.58
N ARG A 50 -8.07 3.42 26.35
CA ARG A 50 -7.74 2.86 25.03
C ARG A 50 -8.89 1.96 24.61
N ILE A 51 -9.39 2.17 23.39
CA ILE A 51 -10.49 1.37 22.83
C ILE A 51 -10.08 0.79 21.49
N ARG A 52 -10.59 -0.41 21.20
CA ARG A 52 -10.46 -1.09 19.93
C ARG A 52 -11.84 -1.16 19.28
N LEU A 53 -11.99 -0.58 18.11
CA LEU A 53 -13.16 -0.79 17.26
C LEU A 53 -12.92 -1.97 16.33
N GLU A 54 -13.87 -2.92 16.30
CA GLU A 54 -13.83 -4.07 15.41
C GLU A 54 -15.14 -4.14 14.61
N LYS A 55 -15.03 -4.18 13.28
CA LYS A 55 -16.17 -4.41 12.41
C LYS A 55 -16.68 -5.84 12.58
N ASN A 56 -17.97 -6.00 12.93
CA ASN A 56 -18.58 -7.29 13.17
C ASN A 56 -20.04 -7.30 12.65
N GLN A 57 -20.68 -8.48 12.63
CA GLN A 57 -22.07 -8.62 12.19
C GLN A 57 -23.08 -8.29 13.27
N VAL A 58 -22.70 -8.28 14.52
CA VAL A 58 -23.56 -7.98 15.68
C VAL A 58 -22.79 -7.21 16.74
N ASP A 59 -23.48 -6.32 17.42
CA ASP A 59 -23.00 -5.70 18.64
C ASP A 59 -23.02 -6.75 19.78
N GLY A 60 -21.94 -6.82 20.56
CA GLY A 60 -21.76 -7.91 21.52
C GLY A 60 -21.40 -7.45 22.93
N PRO A 61 -21.36 -8.38 23.92
CA PRO A 61 -20.87 -8.06 25.25
C PRO A 61 -19.42 -7.57 25.20
N ILE A 62 -19.03 -6.75 26.18
CA ILE A 62 -17.70 -6.14 26.25
C ILE A 62 -16.63 -7.22 26.35
N SER A 63 -15.61 -7.10 25.51
CA SER A 63 -14.34 -7.81 25.64
C SER A 63 -13.29 -6.83 26.18
N LEU A 64 -12.53 -7.23 27.18
CA LEU A 64 -11.44 -6.45 27.76
C LEU A 64 -10.10 -7.10 27.42
N ASN A 65 -9.25 -6.39 26.72
CA ASN A 65 -7.89 -6.79 26.49
C ASN A 65 -6.97 -6.16 27.55
N LEU A 66 -6.25 -6.97 28.29
CA LEU A 66 -5.18 -6.53 29.19
C LEU A 66 -3.86 -6.66 28.43
N ILE A 67 -3.28 -5.50 28.10
CA ILE A 67 -2.04 -5.43 27.36
C ILE A 67 -0.88 -5.57 28.36
N ASN A 68 -0.06 -6.58 28.14
CA ASN A 68 1.10 -6.89 28.95
C ASN A 68 2.38 -6.87 28.11
N ASP A 69 3.51 -6.74 28.80
CA ASP A 69 4.82 -7.01 28.22
C ASP A 69 4.88 -8.44 27.63
N LYS A 70 5.49 -8.60 26.47
CA LYS A 70 5.67 -9.88 25.76
C LYS A 70 6.28 -11.00 26.61
N SER A 71 6.95 -10.65 27.73
CA SER A 71 7.50 -11.61 28.68
C SER A 71 6.48 -12.16 29.70
N SER A 72 5.21 -11.76 29.62
CA SER A 72 4.19 -12.16 30.59
C SER A 72 3.76 -13.61 30.37
N ALA A 73 3.85 -14.47 31.41
CA ALA A 73 3.35 -15.83 31.40
C ALA A 73 1.83 -15.96 31.18
N LYS A 74 1.12 -14.85 31.02
CA LYS A 74 -0.34 -14.77 30.79
C LYS A 74 -0.71 -14.47 29.34
N GLU A 75 0.27 -14.24 28.46
CA GLU A 75 0.02 -13.96 27.06
C GLU A 75 -0.81 -15.08 26.39
N GLY A 76 -1.84 -14.71 25.64
CA GLY A 76 -2.77 -15.64 25.00
C GLY A 76 -3.83 -16.26 25.94
N LEU A 77 -3.78 -15.96 27.25
CA LEU A 77 -4.81 -16.44 28.18
C LEU A 77 -6.09 -15.62 28.03
N THR A 78 -7.22 -16.28 27.90
CA THR A 78 -8.55 -15.66 27.95
C THR A 78 -9.34 -16.20 29.13
N LYS A 79 -9.93 -15.29 29.92
CA LYS A 79 -10.89 -15.61 30.99
C LYS A 79 -12.27 -15.08 30.61
N VAL A 80 -13.30 -15.82 30.98
CA VAL A 80 -14.69 -15.42 30.77
C VAL A 80 -15.29 -15.08 32.13
N ALA A 81 -15.82 -13.87 32.26
CA ALA A 81 -16.53 -13.45 33.44
C ALA A 81 -17.92 -14.11 33.52
N PRO A 82 -18.55 -14.19 34.69
CA PRO A 82 -19.90 -14.77 34.84
C PRO A 82 -20.99 -14.10 33.97
N ASN A 83 -20.82 -12.84 33.59
CA ASN A 83 -21.71 -12.11 32.69
C ASN A 83 -21.41 -12.30 31.19
N GLY A 84 -20.50 -13.23 30.84
CA GLY A 84 -20.12 -13.53 29.47
C GLY A 84 -19.05 -12.59 28.88
N SER A 85 -18.59 -11.56 29.59
CA SER A 85 -17.50 -10.70 29.13
C SER A 85 -16.19 -11.47 29.05
N LYS A 86 -15.39 -11.24 28.01
CA LYS A 86 -14.09 -11.88 27.79
C LYS A 86 -12.97 -10.96 28.22
N ILE A 87 -12.03 -11.49 29.00
CA ILE A 87 -10.82 -10.79 29.43
C ILE A 87 -9.63 -11.55 28.86
N SER A 88 -8.98 -10.94 27.85
CA SER A 88 -7.85 -11.55 27.16
C SER A 88 -6.55 -10.82 27.52
N PHE A 89 -5.47 -11.60 27.72
CA PHE A 89 -4.13 -11.04 27.93
C PHE A 89 -3.40 -11.11 26.58
N VAL A 90 -3.07 -9.94 26.03
CA VAL A 90 -2.53 -9.79 24.68
C VAL A 90 -1.28 -8.93 24.67
N SER A 91 -0.43 -9.09 23.66
CA SER A 91 0.69 -8.21 23.39
C SER A 91 0.18 -6.87 22.85
N ASP A 92 1.02 -5.83 22.93
CA ASP A 92 0.71 -4.54 22.33
C ASP A 92 0.81 -4.59 20.81
N GLU A 93 -0.31 -4.38 20.12
CA GLU A 93 -0.33 -4.35 18.65
C GLU A 93 0.27 -3.08 18.04
N LEU A 94 0.49 -2.03 18.85
CA LEU A 94 1.23 -0.84 18.40
C LEU A 94 2.73 -1.13 18.33
N GLU A 95 3.22 -2.13 19.08
CA GLU A 95 4.58 -2.62 18.89
C GLU A 95 4.67 -3.39 17.56
N CYS A 96 5.55 -2.95 16.69
CA CYS A 96 5.85 -3.67 15.47
C CYS A 96 6.69 -4.92 15.78
N GLU A 97 6.26 -6.07 15.31
CA GLU A 97 7.10 -7.25 15.33
C GLU A 97 8.32 -7.04 14.43
N GLU A 98 9.48 -7.61 14.80
CA GLU A 98 10.68 -7.51 13.96
C GLU A 98 10.51 -8.21 12.61
N ASN A 99 9.69 -9.27 12.58
CA ASN A 99 9.45 -10.07 11.39
C ASN A 99 8.01 -9.87 10.89
N ILE A 100 7.89 -9.45 9.63
CA ILE A 100 6.60 -9.38 8.94
C ILE A 100 6.33 -10.73 8.30
N GLU A 101 5.23 -11.37 8.67
CA GLU A 101 4.79 -12.57 8.00
C GLU A 101 4.28 -12.23 6.60
N VAL A 102 4.91 -12.83 5.59
CA VAL A 102 4.53 -12.66 4.20
C VAL A 102 3.76 -13.89 3.73
N PRO A 103 2.45 -13.77 3.41
CA PRO A 103 1.61 -14.90 3.04
C PRO A 103 2.11 -15.68 1.82
N SER A 104 1.74 -16.95 1.73
CA SER A 104 2.06 -17.80 0.57
C SER A 104 1.40 -17.24 -0.70
N LEU A 105 2.15 -17.23 -1.79
CA LEU A 105 1.69 -16.75 -3.09
C LEU A 105 0.66 -17.68 -3.71
N ILE A 106 -0.50 -17.13 -4.12
CA ILE A 106 -1.44 -17.81 -5.01
C ILE A 106 -1.12 -17.41 -6.45
N ASN A 107 -0.51 -18.32 -7.17
CA ASN A 107 0.04 -18.07 -8.50
C ASN A 107 -1.00 -18.32 -9.60
N LYS A 108 -1.67 -17.27 -10.07
CA LYS A 108 -2.63 -17.32 -11.20
C LYS A 108 -2.65 -15.99 -11.96
N VAL A 109 -3.04 -16.06 -13.25
CA VAL A 109 -3.31 -14.84 -14.02
C VAL A 109 -4.52 -14.13 -13.44
N VAL A 110 -4.34 -12.84 -13.13
CA VAL A 110 -5.41 -11.95 -12.64
C VAL A 110 -5.50 -10.75 -13.56
N ILE A 111 -6.65 -10.54 -14.18
CA ILE A 111 -6.91 -9.37 -15.01
C ILE A 111 -8.03 -8.58 -14.35
N LYS A 112 -7.83 -7.27 -14.18
CA LYS A 112 -8.84 -6.35 -13.69
C LYS A 112 -9.09 -5.26 -14.72
N LYS A 113 -10.34 -5.20 -15.20
CA LYS A 113 -10.76 -4.21 -16.19
C LYS A 113 -11.36 -2.99 -15.50
N LEU A 114 -10.95 -1.79 -15.91
CA LEU A 114 -11.52 -0.54 -15.39
C LEU A 114 -13.04 -0.48 -15.68
N LYS A 115 -13.45 -0.89 -16.86
CA LYS A 115 -14.87 -0.85 -17.30
C LYS A 115 -15.79 -1.82 -16.53
N GLU A 116 -15.22 -2.86 -15.94
CA GLU A 116 -15.96 -3.89 -15.19
C GLU A 116 -16.01 -3.62 -13.69
N SER A 117 -15.36 -2.56 -13.23
CA SER A 117 -15.22 -2.24 -11.81
C SER A 117 -15.30 -0.74 -11.60
N SER A 118 -16.48 -0.29 -11.23
CA SER A 118 -16.72 1.09 -10.79
C SER A 118 -16.68 1.26 -9.27
N ASP A 119 -16.37 0.18 -8.53
CA ASP A 119 -16.56 0.17 -7.09
C ASP A 119 -15.33 0.78 -6.39
N TRP A 120 -15.44 2.07 -6.13
CA TRP A 120 -14.53 2.77 -5.23
C TRP A 120 -14.99 2.55 -3.79
N ILE A 121 -14.07 2.20 -2.92
CA ILE A 121 -14.31 1.98 -1.49
C ILE A 121 -13.71 3.15 -0.73
N ASP A 122 -14.49 3.77 0.14
CA ASP A 122 -14.00 4.84 1.01
C ASP A 122 -13.03 4.27 2.06
N GLY A 123 -11.89 4.96 2.22
CA GLY A 123 -10.86 4.63 3.19
C GLY A 123 -10.54 5.81 4.09
N ARG A 124 -9.29 5.88 4.59
CA ARG A 124 -8.84 6.95 5.46
C ARG A 124 -8.61 8.28 4.73
N ALA A 125 -8.62 9.39 5.48
CA ALA A 125 -8.23 10.73 5.01
C ALA A 125 -8.96 11.21 3.73
N GLY A 126 -10.20 10.77 3.49
CA GLY A 126 -10.99 11.12 2.31
C GLY A 126 -10.53 10.44 1.02
N MET A 127 -9.65 9.45 1.11
CA MET A 127 -9.18 8.66 -0.02
C MET A 127 -10.19 7.57 -0.39
N GLN A 128 -10.31 7.31 -1.68
CA GLN A 128 -11.09 6.19 -2.21
C GLN A 128 -10.15 5.20 -2.91
N TYR A 129 -10.44 3.93 -2.75
CA TYR A 129 -9.57 2.83 -3.20
C TYR A 129 -10.30 1.95 -4.22
N ARG A 130 -9.61 1.56 -5.28
CA ARG A 130 -10.02 0.55 -6.24
C ARG A 130 -8.96 -0.53 -6.28
N ASP A 131 -9.32 -1.75 -5.91
CA ASP A 131 -8.42 -2.90 -5.92
C ASP A 131 -8.11 -3.33 -7.37
N LEU A 132 -6.83 -3.40 -7.70
CA LEU A 132 -6.31 -3.78 -9.02
C LEU A 132 -5.93 -5.27 -9.08
N VAL A 133 -5.85 -5.95 -7.93
CA VAL A 133 -5.56 -7.39 -7.80
C VAL A 133 -6.51 -8.00 -6.78
N PRO A 134 -7.80 -8.22 -7.10
CA PRO A 134 -8.86 -8.56 -6.14
C PRO A 134 -8.60 -9.75 -5.23
N ASN A 135 -7.78 -10.70 -5.67
CA ASN A 135 -7.40 -11.86 -4.85
C ASN A 135 -6.11 -11.63 -4.05
N ARG A 136 -5.49 -10.45 -4.20
CA ARG A 136 -4.24 -10.05 -3.54
C ARG A 136 -3.14 -11.11 -3.58
N LEU A 137 -3.18 -12.01 -4.59
CA LEU A 137 -2.31 -13.18 -4.75
C LEU A 137 -2.16 -13.99 -3.46
N GLY A 138 -3.27 -14.24 -2.76
CA GLY A 138 -3.29 -14.95 -1.48
C GLY A 138 -2.89 -14.10 -0.27
N GLY A 139 -2.90 -12.79 -0.39
CA GLY A 139 -2.44 -11.86 0.64
C GLY A 139 -0.97 -11.42 0.45
N ARG A 140 -0.29 -11.96 -0.56
CA ARG A 140 1.12 -11.66 -0.85
C ARG A 140 1.36 -10.24 -1.32
N PHE A 141 0.41 -9.68 -2.07
CA PHE A 141 0.59 -8.47 -2.85
C PHE A 141 -0.70 -7.69 -2.97
N ILE A 142 -0.64 -6.39 -2.81
CA ILE A 142 -1.74 -5.47 -3.07
C ILE A 142 -1.29 -4.45 -4.12
N ALA A 143 -2.21 -4.13 -5.02
CA ALA A 143 -2.11 -2.97 -5.88
C ALA A 143 -3.45 -2.25 -5.87
N SER A 144 -3.44 -0.97 -5.55
CA SER A 144 -4.61 -0.12 -5.43
C SER A 144 -4.47 1.11 -6.33
N ASN A 145 -5.53 1.45 -7.04
CA ASN A 145 -5.69 2.80 -7.54
C ASN A 145 -6.39 3.62 -6.46
N ILE A 146 -5.73 4.64 -5.95
CA ILE A 146 -6.24 5.52 -4.91
C ILE A 146 -6.56 6.86 -5.54
N ARG A 147 -7.72 7.45 -5.21
CA ARG A 147 -8.11 8.77 -5.69
C ARG A 147 -8.59 9.70 -4.58
N ILE A 148 -8.45 10.99 -4.83
CA ILE A 148 -9.14 12.07 -4.13
C ILE A 148 -9.79 12.95 -5.19
N GLU A 149 -11.13 12.99 -5.21
CA GLU A 149 -11.88 13.71 -6.25
C GLU A 149 -11.74 15.22 -6.11
N LYS A 150 -11.86 15.72 -4.87
CA LYS A 150 -11.76 17.14 -4.56
C LYS A 150 -10.40 17.44 -3.95
N GLY A 151 -9.57 18.17 -4.67
CA GLY A 151 -8.26 18.61 -4.21
C GLY A 151 -8.29 19.62 -3.08
N GLY A 152 -7.12 19.98 -2.60
CA GLY A 152 -6.88 20.86 -1.47
C GLY A 152 -6.11 20.16 -0.35
N PRO A 153 -6.14 20.73 0.87
CA PRO A 153 -5.51 20.12 2.03
C PRO A 153 -6.09 18.73 2.32
N VAL A 154 -5.21 17.75 2.52
CA VAL A 154 -5.60 16.37 2.87
C VAL A 154 -5.57 16.24 4.40
N PRO A 155 -6.64 15.74 5.04
CA PRO A 155 -6.71 15.56 6.50
C PRO A 155 -5.94 14.30 6.92
N ASP A 156 -4.65 14.28 6.58
CA ASP A 156 -3.74 13.19 6.91
C ASP A 156 -2.88 13.55 8.14
N TYR A 157 -2.30 12.55 8.75
CA TYR A 157 -1.43 12.66 9.92
C TYR A 157 -0.09 11.98 9.65
N VAL A 158 0.93 12.27 10.47
CA VAL A 158 2.22 11.57 10.39
C VAL A 158 2.00 10.10 10.72
N HIS A 159 2.35 9.22 9.79
CA HIS A 159 2.13 7.79 9.93
C HIS A 159 3.24 7.01 9.21
N TYR A 160 3.27 5.70 9.46
CA TYR A 160 4.18 4.76 8.81
C TYR A 160 3.54 3.38 8.67
N HIS A 161 4.10 2.58 7.80
CA HIS A 161 3.60 1.24 7.52
C HIS A 161 4.57 0.17 8.01
N HIS A 162 4.02 -0.88 8.64
CA HIS A 162 4.74 -2.09 8.96
C HIS A 162 4.61 -3.06 7.78
N ILE A 163 5.44 -2.88 6.78
CA ILE A 163 5.37 -3.50 5.46
C ILE A 163 6.77 -3.88 4.97
N THR A 164 6.90 -4.87 4.09
CA THR A 164 8.21 -5.23 3.50
C THR A 164 8.56 -4.41 2.27
N PHE A 165 7.55 -3.99 1.51
CA PHE A 165 7.74 -3.19 0.30
C PHE A 165 6.51 -2.31 0.06
N GLN A 166 6.72 -1.03 -0.25
CA GLN A 166 5.65 -0.11 -0.65
C GLN A 166 6.18 0.94 -1.62
N MET A 167 5.42 1.19 -2.68
CA MET A 167 5.71 2.27 -3.62
C MET A 167 4.43 3.00 -4.03
N ILE A 168 4.57 4.29 -4.34
CA ILE A 168 3.49 5.14 -4.85
C ILE A 168 3.91 5.72 -6.20
N TYR A 169 3.07 5.55 -7.21
CA TYR A 169 3.22 6.17 -8.52
C TYR A 169 2.10 7.20 -8.74
N CYS A 170 2.44 8.45 -8.99
CA CYS A 170 1.47 9.49 -9.30
C CYS A 170 0.90 9.25 -10.70
N TYR A 171 -0.36 8.81 -10.78
CA TYR A 171 -1.01 8.43 -12.03
C TYR A 171 -1.69 9.62 -12.70
N LYS A 172 -2.37 10.48 -11.91
CA LYS A 172 -3.02 11.71 -12.40
C LYS A 172 -2.89 12.85 -11.41
N GLY A 173 -2.74 14.05 -11.92
CA GLY A 173 -2.65 15.25 -11.11
C GLY A 173 -1.32 15.37 -10.37
N TRP A 174 -1.38 15.90 -9.16
CA TRP A 174 -0.21 16.07 -8.30
C TRP A 174 -0.56 15.91 -6.81
N VAL A 175 0.45 15.59 -6.01
CA VAL A 175 0.34 15.49 -4.55
C VAL A 175 1.56 16.11 -3.89
N LYS A 176 1.35 16.83 -2.79
CA LYS A 176 2.39 17.36 -1.91
C LYS A 176 2.53 16.44 -0.71
N ALA A 177 3.72 15.92 -0.50
CA ALA A 177 4.04 15.01 0.59
C ALA A 177 5.33 15.39 1.29
N VAL A 178 5.49 14.92 2.51
CA VAL A 178 6.70 15.10 3.32
C VAL A 178 7.10 13.79 3.97
N TYR A 179 8.40 13.53 4.03
CA TYR A 179 8.97 12.27 4.52
C TYR A 179 10.06 12.54 5.56
N GLU A 180 10.10 11.67 6.56
CA GLU A 180 11.13 11.66 7.61
C GLU A 180 12.53 11.68 6.99
N ASP A 181 13.38 12.60 7.47
CA ASP A 181 14.79 12.75 7.07
C ASP A 181 15.05 13.08 5.59
N GLN A 182 14.01 13.41 4.82
CA GLN A 182 14.14 13.71 3.39
C GLN A 182 14.05 15.21 3.08
N GLY A 183 14.03 16.07 4.12
CA GLY A 183 13.97 17.53 3.97
C GLY A 183 12.55 18.05 3.80
N GLU A 184 12.43 19.18 3.08
CA GLU A 184 11.16 19.89 2.91
C GLU A 184 10.14 19.07 2.10
N ALA A 185 8.86 19.41 2.30
CA ALA A 185 7.78 18.85 1.51
C ALA A 185 7.98 19.08 0.02
N PHE A 186 7.69 18.09 -0.79
CA PHE A 186 7.83 18.13 -2.24
C PHE A 186 6.54 17.78 -2.96
N ILE A 187 6.45 18.17 -4.22
CA ILE A 187 5.32 17.82 -5.09
C ILE A 187 5.72 16.65 -5.98
N MET A 188 4.91 15.59 -5.99
CA MET A 188 4.94 14.56 -7.01
C MET A 188 3.92 14.91 -8.10
N ASN A 189 4.38 14.99 -9.34
CA ASN A 189 3.53 15.18 -10.50
C ASN A 189 3.26 13.83 -11.20
N GLU A 190 2.36 13.85 -12.15
CA GLU A 190 2.07 12.68 -12.97
C GLU A 190 3.33 12.05 -13.56
N GLY A 191 3.50 10.76 -13.33
CA GLY A 191 4.65 9.97 -13.73
C GLY A 191 5.80 9.93 -12.72
N ASP A 192 5.76 10.73 -11.65
CA ASP A 192 6.71 10.61 -10.54
C ASP A 192 6.40 9.38 -9.69
N CYS A 193 7.43 8.81 -9.08
CA CYS A 193 7.32 7.61 -8.26
C CYS A 193 8.13 7.76 -6.98
N VAL A 194 7.62 7.24 -5.88
CA VAL A 194 8.35 7.19 -4.61
C VAL A 194 8.38 5.76 -4.07
N LEU A 195 9.54 5.34 -3.59
CA LEU A 195 9.66 4.19 -2.70
C LEU A 195 9.46 4.67 -1.27
N GLN A 196 8.52 4.05 -0.56
CA GLN A 196 8.30 4.24 0.87
C GLN A 196 8.91 3.05 1.63
N PRO A 197 10.15 3.16 2.13
CA PRO A 197 10.75 2.08 2.90
C PRO A 197 9.93 1.75 4.15
N PRO A 198 10.09 0.53 4.70
CA PRO A 198 9.46 0.15 5.95
C PRO A 198 9.67 1.18 7.06
N HIS A 199 8.61 1.51 7.78
CA HIS A 199 8.64 2.40 8.95
C HIS A 199 9.03 3.87 8.69
N ILE A 200 9.25 4.31 7.45
CA ILE A 200 9.49 5.73 7.18
C ILE A 200 8.21 6.54 7.49
N ARG A 201 8.34 7.55 8.36
CA ARG A 201 7.24 8.45 8.67
C ARG A 201 7.00 9.39 7.51
N HIS A 202 5.73 9.58 7.19
CA HIS A 202 5.33 10.46 6.10
C HIS A 202 3.93 11.03 6.31
N GLN A 203 3.61 12.05 5.53
CA GLN A 203 2.31 12.71 5.55
C GLN A 203 1.99 13.26 4.18
N VAL A 204 0.75 13.09 3.75
CA VAL A 204 0.18 13.75 2.58
C VAL A 204 -0.42 15.07 3.02
N LEU A 205 0.01 16.18 2.41
CA LEU A 205 -0.38 17.54 2.84
C LEU A 205 -1.48 18.15 1.98
N GLU A 206 -1.39 17.96 0.66
CA GLU A 206 -2.26 18.61 -0.31
C GLU A 206 -2.25 17.85 -1.62
N CYS A 207 -3.32 17.90 -2.39
CA CYS A 207 -3.37 17.32 -3.73
C CYS A 207 -4.22 18.17 -4.70
N SER A 208 -4.09 17.89 -6.00
CA SER A 208 -4.95 18.47 -7.03
C SER A 208 -6.34 17.85 -7.05
N ASP A 209 -7.29 18.51 -7.70
CA ASP A 209 -8.57 17.88 -8.08
C ASP A 209 -8.31 16.64 -8.94
N ASN A 210 -9.14 15.61 -8.75
CA ASN A 210 -9.07 14.33 -9.46
C ASN A 210 -7.67 13.67 -9.39
N PHE A 211 -7.00 13.85 -8.26
CA PHE A 211 -5.72 13.20 -7.99
C PHE A 211 -5.88 11.68 -7.93
N GLU A 212 -4.99 10.96 -8.62
CA GLU A 212 -4.93 9.50 -8.58
C GLU A 212 -3.48 9.00 -8.44
N VAL A 213 -3.28 7.96 -7.63
CA VAL A 213 -2.02 7.21 -7.56
C VAL A 213 -2.25 5.72 -7.74
N ILE A 214 -1.19 5.02 -8.15
CA ILE A 214 -1.09 3.57 -8.05
C ILE A 214 -0.18 3.27 -6.87
N GLU A 215 -0.76 2.70 -5.82
CA GLU A 215 -0.05 2.19 -4.65
C GLU A 215 0.13 0.69 -4.78
N VAL A 216 1.34 0.22 -4.49
CA VAL A 216 1.66 -1.19 -4.48
C VAL A 216 2.39 -1.54 -3.20
N GLY A 217 2.00 -2.65 -2.58
CA GLY A 217 2.58 -3.11 -1.33
C GLY A 217 2.66 -4.63 -1.18
N SER A 218 3.54 -5.09 -0.33
CA SER A 218 3.68 -6.48 0.10
C SER A 218 4.12 -6.52 1.58
N PRO A 219 3.43 -7.30 2.42
CA PRO A 219 2.19 -8.06 2.17
C PRO A 219 0.98 -7.14 1.93
N ALA A 220 -0.11 -7.72 1.45
CA ALA A 220 -1.33 -6.98 1.11
C ALA A 220 -1.98 -6.34 2.34
N GLU A 221 -2.02 -7.03 3.44
CA GLU A 221 -2.52 -6.52 4.72
C GLU A 221 -1.33 -6.23 5.64
N HIS A 222 -1.26 -4.99 6.10
CA HIS A 222 -0.19 -4.50 6.96
C HIS A 222 -0.72 -3.41 7.89
N LYS A 223 -0.04 -3.22 9.01
CA LYS A 223 -0.39 -2.17 9.98
C LYS A 223 0.00 -0.80 9.43
N THR A 224 -0.90 0.17 9.60
CA THR A 224 -0.62 1.59 9.47
C THR A 224 -0.66 2.22 10.86
N LEU A 225 0.46 2.74 11.32
CA LEU A 225 0.64 3.28 12.65
C LEU A 225 0.79 4.80 12.57
N VAL A 226 0.16 5.51 13.50
CA VAL A 226 0.22 6.97 13.60
C VAL A 226 1.29 7.36 14.60
N ASP A 227 2.07 8.38 14.28
CA ASP A 227 3.08 8.96 15.16
C ASP A 227 2.67 10.40 15.51
N HIS A 228 1.99 10.54 16.66
CA HIS A 228 1.52 11.85 17.13
C HIS A 228 2.62 12.73 17.73
N ASP A 229 3.76 12.12 18.07
CA ASP A 229 4.87 12.83 18.70
C ASP A 229 5.83 13.41 17.65
N MET A 230 5.75 12.93 16.42
CA MET A 230 6.61 13.40 15.34
C MET A 230 5.96 14.53 14.53
N SER A 231 6.76 15.54 14.24
CA SER A 231 6.41 16.61 13.27
C SER A 231 7.33 16.54 12.06
N LEU A 232 6.73 16.65 10.87
CA LEU A 232 7.46 16.71 9.60
C LEU A 232 7.41 18.13 9.00
N PRO A 233 8.50 18.60 8.35
CA PRO A 233 9.76 17.91 8.12
C PRO A 233 10.61 17.76 9.40
N THR A 234 11.43 16.72 9.45
CA THR A 234 12.43 16.54 10.50
C THR A 234 13.55 17.57 10.38
N LYS A 235 14.18 17.93 11.51
CA LYS A 235 15.31 18.87 11.51
C LYS A 235 16.56 18.30 10.83
N GLU A 236 16.79 17.00 10.99
CA GLU A 236 17.89 16.30 10.34
C GLU A 236 17.47 15.84 8.95
N ILE A 237 18.40 15.94 8.01
CA ILE A 237 18.23 15.44 6.63
C ILE A 237 19.25 14.32 6.44
N ARG A 238 18.75 13.09 6.26
CA ARG A 238 19.56 11.87 6.09
C ARG A 238 19.09 11.09 4.84
N PRO A 239 19.32 11.60 3.63
CA PRO A 239 18.75 11.04 2.40
C PRO A 239 19.19 9.60 2.10
N ASN A 240 20.33 9.19 2.69
CA ASN A 240 20.86 7.83 2.54
C ASN A 240 20.58 6.92 3.75
N ARG A 241 19.64 7.33 4.64
CA ARG A 241 19.26 6.49 5.79
C ARG A 241 18.76 5.14 5.30
N ASP A 242 19.26 4.10 5.95
CA ASP A 242 18.81 2.73 5.75
C ASP A 242 17.57 2.44 6.61
N PHE A 243 16.55 1.88 5.99
CA PHE A 243 15.30 1.46 6.61
C PHE A 243 15.12 -0.05 6.38
N GLY A 244 15.89 -0.86 7.12
CA GLY A 244 15.80 -2.32 6.99
C GLY A 244 16.28 -2.86 5.64
N GLY A 245 17.38 -2.32 5.12
CA GLY A 245 17.95 -2.69 3.82
C GLY A 245 17.41 -1.90 2.63
N GLN A 246 16.53 -0.94 2.87
CA GLN A 246 15.95 -0.09 1.83
C GLN A 246 16.27 1.39 2.08
N LYS A 247 16.33 2.15 1.00
CA LYS A 247 16.50 3.61 1.06
C LYS A 247 15.34 4.31 0.39
N PHE A 248 14.95 5.45 0.96
CA PHE A 248 13.98 6.32 0.28
C PHE A 248 14.48 6.73 -1.09
N ILE A 249 13.60 6.75 -2.08
CA ILE A 249 13.88 7.32 -3.39
C ILE A 249 12.65 8.05 -3.94
N LEU A 250 12.87 9.23 -4.47
CA LEU A 250 11.90 9.99 -5.24
C LEU A 250 12.39 10.04 -6.70
N HIS A 251 11.74 9.27 -7.56
CA HIS A 251 11.97 9.31 -9.00
C HIS A 251 11.10 10.36 -9.66
N LYS A 252 11.71 11.31 -10.37
CA LYS A 252 11.04 12.34 -11.15
C LYS A 252 11.00 11.96 -12.62
N LYS A 253 9.78 11.82 -13.21
CA LYS A 253 9.61 11.46 -14.64
C LYS A 253 10.45 12.35 -15.56
N ASN A 254 10.46 13.63 -15.31
CA ASN A 254 11.11 14.63 -16.16
C ASN A 254 12.54 14.99 -15.72
N SER A 255 13.19 14.15 -14.90
CA SER A 255 14.60 14.35 -14.55
C SER A 255 15.51 14.14 -15.77
N PRO A 256 16.53 15.01 -15.99
CA PRO A 256 17.52 14.81 -17.04
C PRO A 256 18.27 13.46 -16.95
N GLU A 257 18.34 12.88 -15.76
CA GLU A 257 18.99 11.58 -15.50
C GLU A 257 18.24 10.41 -16.14
N ASN A 258 16.98 10.60 -16.53
CA ASN A 258 16.15 9.56 -17.15
C ASN A 258 16.33 9.46 -18.68
N ILE A 259 17.28 10.19 -19.25
CA ILE A 259 17.60 10.18 -20.68
C ILE A 259 19.06 9.75 -20.87
N PRO A 260 19.38 8.75 -21.74
CA PRO A 260 18.51 8.06 -22.69
C PRO A 260 17.74 6.89 -22.05
N LEU A 261 16.51 6.64 -22.54
CA LEU A 261 15.75 5.46 -22.19
C LEU A 261 16.43 4.22 -22.78
N LEU A 262 16.58 3.18 -21.96
CA LEU A 262 17.13 1.89 -22.41
C LEU A 262 16.05 1.13 -23.18
N ILE A 263 16.45 0.46 -24.27
CA ILE A 263 15.56 -0.48 -24.97
C ILE A 263 15.76 -1.86 -24.34
N ARG A 264 14.68 -2.43 -23.81
CA ARG A 264 14.66 -3.77 -23.24
C ARG A 264 14.56 -4.82 -24.37
N LYS A 265 15.03 -6.03 -24.09
CA LYS A 265 15.03 -7.13 -25.08
C LYS A 265 13.67 -7.46 -25.66
N ASP A 266 12.59 -7.23 -24.92
CA ASP A 266 11.22 -7.46 -25.39
C ASP A 266 10.68 -6.37 -26.33
N GLY A 267 11.47 -5.35 -26.64
CA GLY A 267 11.13 -4.31 -27.59
C GLY A 267 10.55 -3.04 -27.00
N PHE A 268 10.42 -2.92 -25.67
CA PHE A 268 9.98 -1.71 -25.02
C PHE A 268 11.15 -0.77 -24.68
N GLN A 269 10.89 0.53 -24.69
CA GLN A 269 11.73 1.51 -23.99
C GLN A 269 11.41 1.48 -22.50
N VAL A 270 12.43 1.59 -21.66
CA VAL A 270 12.33 1.47 -20.22
C VAL A 270 12.77 2.77 -19.54
N ARG A 271 11.91 3.32 -18.69
CA ARG A 271 12.25 4.32 -17.70
C ARG A 271 12.33 3.65 -16.34
N ASP A 272 13.57 3.50 -15.85
CA ASP A 272 13.87 2.85 -14.58
C ASP A 272 13.71 3.85 -13.43
N THR A 273 12.90 3.49 -12.42
CA THR A 273 12.69 4.33 -11.22
C THR A 273 13.79 4.23 -10.18
N LYS A 274 14.78 3.33 -10.37
CA LYS A 274 15.86 3.01 -9.43
C LYS A 274 15.41 2.33 -8.13
N ILE A 275 14.16 1.90 -8.05
CA ILE A 275 13.65 1.18 -6.88
C ILE A 275 14.37 -0.15 -6.66
N SER A 276 14.78 -0.83 -7.72
CA SER A 276 15.54 -2.08 -7.58
C SER A 276 16.89 -1.87 -6.86
N GLU A 277 17.58 -0.79 -7.16
CA GLU A 277 18.82 -0.42 -6.46
C GLU A 277 18.54 -0.03 -5.00
N ALA A 278 17.50 0.79 -4.78
CA ALA A 278 17.12 1.28 -3.46
C ALA A 278 16.60 0.19 -2.50
N THR A 279 16.12 -0.93 -3.04
CA THR A 279 15.61 -2.09 -2.28
C THR A 279 16.58 -3.28 -2.27
N ALA A 280 17.83 -3.09 -2.74
CA ALA A 280 18.80 -4.17 -2.92
C ALA A 280 18.24 -5.37 -3.73
N GLY A 281 17.38 -5.09 -4.72
CA GLY A 281 16.79 -6.10 -5.60
C GLY A 281 15.49 -6.73 -5.10
N LEU A 282 14.93 -6.30 -3.97
CA LEU A 282 13.66 -6.83 -3.46
C LEU A 282 12.48 -6.58 -4.43
N ALA A 283 12.48 -5.45 -5.12
CA ALA A 283 11.46 -5.10 -6.09
C ALA A 283 12.06 -4.29 -7.24
N SER A 284 11.48 -4.39 -8.43
CA SER A 284 11.77 -3.52 -9.56
C SER A 284 10.50 -2.80 -10.00
N VAL A 285 10.62 -1.52 -10.31
CA VAL A 285 9.52 -0.69 -10.82
C VAL A 285 10.02 0.09 -12.02
N VAL A 286 9.37 -0.10 -13.15
CA VAL A 286 9.73 0.57 -14.41
C VAL A 286 8.48 1.05 -15.15
N ALA A 287 8.62 2.12 -15.91
CA ALA A 287 7.61 2.50 -16.90
C ALA A 287 8.09 2.09 -18.29
N LEU A 288 7.23 1.39 -19.02
CA LEU A 288 7.47 0.86 -20.34
C LEU A 288 6.72 1.69 -21.36
N THR A 289 7.38 2.08 -22.43
CA THR A 289 6.77 2.76 -23.58
C THR A 289 7.09 2.02 -24.86
N LYS A 290 6.24 2.17 -25.88
CA LYS A 290 6.49 1.63 -27.20
C LYS A 290 7.83 2.16 -27.75
N SER A 291 8.60 1.28 -28.39
CA SER A 291 9.78 1.65 -29.17
C SER A 291 9.55 1.40 -30.66
N ASP A 292 10.51 1.78 -31.49
CA ASP A 292 10.49 1.46 -32.93
C ASP A 292 10.87 0.00 -33.23
N GLN A 293 11.23 -0.77 -32.19
CA GLN A 293 11.57 -2.19 -32.35
C GLN A 293 10.32 -3.06 -32.33
N SER A 294 10.39 -4.20 -33.01
CA SER A 294 9.34 -5.22 -32.92
C SER A 294 9.31 -5.84 -31.55
N LEU A 295 8.09 -6.03 -31.01
CA LEU A 295 7.90 -6.76 -29.76
C LEU A 295 8.30 -8.23 -29.93
N GLN A 296 8.96 -8.78 -28.91
CA GLN A 296 9.25 -10.20 -28.86
C GLN A 296 7.99 -11.01 -28.55
N THR A 297 7.97 -12.22 -29.09
CA THR A 297 6.93 -13.23 -28.83
C THR A 297 7.44 -14.25 -27.83
N ASN A 298 6.51 -14.99 -27.21
CA ASN A 298 6.81 -16.10 -26.31
C ASN A 298 7.72 -15.69 -25.14
N LEU A 299 7.30 -14.65 -24.43
CA LEU A 299 7.97 -14.14 -23.25
C LEU A 299 7.61 -15.00 -22.03
N THR A 300 8.56 -15.16 -21.15
CA THR A 300 8.37 -15.73 -19.80
C THR A 300 9.19 -14.95 -18.79
N HIS A 301 8.86 -15.09 -17.53
CA HIS A 301 9.65 -14.56 -16.43
C HIS A 301 9.67 -15.53 -15.24
N ASN A 302 10.58 -15.30 -14.30
CA ASN A 302 10.72 -16.10 -13.08
C ASN A 302 10.43 -15.31 -11.79
N TYR A 303 9.82 -14.13 -11.90
CA TYR A 303 9.43 -13.34 -10.72
C TYR A 303 8.29 -14.02 -9.97
N ASP A 304 8.28 -13.94 -8.64
CA ASP A 304 7.14 -14.32 -7.81
C ASP A 304 5.91 -13.52 -8.18
N VAL A 305 6.09 -12.22 -8.34
CA VAL A 305 5.04 -11.30 -8.77
C VAL A 305 5.54 -10.52 -9.99
N MET A 306 4.74 -10.49 -11.05
CA MET A 306 4.83 -9.49 -12.11
C MET A 306 3.45 -8.87 -12.31
N PHE A 307 3.33 -7.61 -11.96
CA PHE A 307 2.11 -6.81 -12.04
C PHE A 307 2.30 -5.68 -13.04
N LEU A 308 1.32 -5.50 -13.93
CA LEU A 308 1.32 -4.44 -14.93
C LEU A 308 0.02 -3.64 -14.85
N PHE A 309 0.15 -2.32 -14.99
CA PHE A 309 -0.96 -1.39 -15.07
C PHE A 309 -0.81 -0.50 -16.30
N VAL A 310 -1.83 -0.42 -17.14
CA VAL A 310 -1.82 0.42 -18.33
C VAL A 310 -2.06 1.88 -17.93
N LEU A 311 -1.02 2.69 -17.98
CA LEU A 311 -1.06 4.12 -17.66
C LEU A 311 -1.75 4.92 -18.78
N TRP A 312 -1.36 4.64 -20.03
CA TRP A 312 -1.88 5.27 -21.24
C TRP A 312 -1.98 4.28 -22.38
N GLY A 313 -2.91 4.55 -23.32
CA GLY A 313 -3.05 3.74 -24.51
C GLY A 313 -3.67 2.38 -24.26
N LYS A 314 -3.30 1.41 -25.12
CA LYS A 314 -3.79 0.03 -25.07
C LYS A 314 -2.79 -0.94 -25.65
N ILE A 315 -2.90 -2.22 -25.27
CA ILE A 315 -2.10 -3.32 -25.80
C ILE A 315 -2.90 -4.62 -25.74
N ASN A 316 -2.64 -5.53 -26.67
CA ASN A 316 -3.14 -6.90 -26.63
C ASN A 316 -2.13 -7.80 -25.91
N ILE A 317 -2.61 -8.69 -25.07
CA ILE A 317 -1.83 -9.79 -24.50
C ILE A 317 -2.44 -11.14 -24.90
N HIS A 318 -1.59 -12.06 -25.32
CA HIS A 318 -1.92 -13.45 -25.53
C HIS A 318 -1.31 -14.28 -24.42
N ILE A 319 -2.15 -15.04 -23.70
CA ILE A 319 -1.76 -16.04 -22.72
C ILE A 319 -2.54 -17.31 -23.05
N ASP A 320 -1.84 -18.42 -23.20
CA ASP A 320 -2.39 -19.66 -23.73
C ASP A 320 -3.04 -19.39 -25.12
N GLU A 321 -4.27 -19.81 -25.33
CA GLU A 321 -5.02 -19.57 -26.56
C GLU A 321 -5.91 -18.31 -26.52
N LYS A 322 -5.85 -17.54 -25.41
CA LYS A 322 -6.73 -16.40 -25.17
C LYS A 322 -6.02 -15.08 -25.44
N GLN A 323 -6.64 -14.25 -26.28
CA GLN A 323 -6.26 -12.84 -26.44
C GLN A 323 -7.12 -11.94 -25.53
N THR A 324 -6.46 -10.99 -24.88
CA THR A 324 -7.13 -9.96 -24.08
C THR A 324 -6.54 -8.60 -24.44
N THR A 325 -7.39 -7.62 -24.73
CA THR A 325 -6.95 -6.22 -24.87
C THR A 325 -6.93 -5.57 -23.50
N LEU A 326 -5.84 -4.96 -23.14
CA LEU A 326 -5.71 -4.11 -21.95
C LEU A 326 -5.79 -2.65 -22.39
N ASP A 327 -6.78 -1.92 -21.88
CA ASP A 327 -6.98 -0.50 -22.09
C ASP A 327 -6.42 0.31 -20.90
N GLN A 328 -6.29 1.62 -21.05
CA GLN A 328 -5.91 2.51 -19.96
C GLN A 328 -6.73 2.25 -18.68
N GLY A 329 -6.04 2.11 -17.55
CA GLY A 329 -6.61 1.80 -16.24
C GLY A 329 -6.86 0.32 -15.96
N ASP A 330 -6.61 -0.56 -16.94
CA ASP A 330 -6.63 -2.00 -16.74
C ASP A 330 -5.32 -2.49 -16.12
N SER A 331 -5.40 -3.61 -15.41
CA SER A 331 -4.23 -4.26 -14.82
C SER A 331 -4.20 -5.76 -15.07
N ILE A 332 -3.01 -6.33 -15.02
CA ILE A 332 -2.79 -7.76 -15.10
C ILE A 332 -1.64 -8.17 -14.17
N SER A 333 -1.82 -9.30 -13.49
CA SER A 333 -0.73 -10.03 -12.84
C SER A 333 -0.49 -11.33 -13.58
N ILE A 334 0.77 -11.58 -13.97
CA ILE A 334 1.19 -12.76 -14.73
C ILE A 334 2.05 -13.63 -13.80
N PRO A 335 1.73 -14.92 -13.62
CA PRO A 335 2.52 -15.84 -12.82
C PRO A 335 3.89 -16.17 -13.44
N ALA A 336 4.85 -16.55 -12.60
CA ALA A 336 6.12 -17.10 -13.03
C ALA A 336 5.93 -18.27 -14.02
N ASN A 337 6.82 -18.35 -15.02
CA ASN A 337 6.85 -19.39 -16.04
C ASN A 337 5.59 -19.47 -16.93
N THR A 338 4.71 -18.47 -16.89
CA THR A 338 3.61 -18.35 -17.83
C THR A 338 4.13 -17.76 -19.14
N GLU A 339 3.84 -18.43 -20.27
CA GLU A 339 4.17 -17.93 -21.59
C GLU A 339 3.14 -16.88 -22.02
N TYR A 340 3.61 -15.72 -22.48
CA TYR A 340 2.76 -14.64 -22.97
C TYR A 340 3.40 -13.90 -24.14
N THR A 341 2.56 -13.21 -24.92
CA THR A 341 3.00 -12.41 -26.07
C THR A 341 2.26 -11.09 -26.11
N TRP A 342 3.01 -9.99 -26.24
CA TRP A 342 2.45 -8.66 -26.48
C TRP A 342 2.20 -8.43 -27.96
N LYS A 343 1.06 -7.79 -28.30
CA LYS A 343 0.72 -7.43 -29.68
C LYS A 343 0.02 -6.09 -29.76
N ASP A 344 0.15 -5.45 -30.90
CA ASP A 344 -0.60 -4.26 -31.31
C ASP A 344 -0.62 -3.13 -30.26
N PRO A 345 0.54 -2.68 -29.73
CA PRO A 345 0.60 -1.55 -28.83
C PRO A 345 0.18 -0.27 -29.55
N SER A 346 -0.67 0.55 -28.94
CA SER A 346 -0.95 1.90 -29.43
C SER A 346 0.30 2.79 -29.34
N ASP A 347 0.33 3.87 -30.12
CA ASP A 347 1.50 4.75 -30.19
C ASP A 347 1.76 5.51 -28.89
N ASP A 348 0.72 5.76 -28.10
CA ASP A 348 0.74 6.41 -26.81
C ASP A 348 0.86 5.45 -25.62
N LEU A 349 1.18 4.17 -25.87
CA LEU A 349 1.26 3.17 -24.80
C LEU A 349 2.30 3.53 -23.74
N GLU A 350 1.87 3.58 -22.50
CA GLU A 350 2.73 3.58 -21.30
C GLU A 350 2.19 2.56 -20.29
N ILE A 351 3.05 1.66 -19.79
CA ILE A 351 2.72 0.62 -18.80
C ILE A 351 3.61 0.80 -17.59
N LEU A 352 3.03 0.76 -16.40
CA LEU A 352 3.77 0.60 -15.15
C LEU A 352 3.93 -0.90 -14.88
N GLU A 353 5.17 -1.36 -14.80
CA GLU A 353 5.53 -2.73 -14.46
C GLU A 353 6.20 -2.79 -13.09
N ILE A 354 5.68 -3.64 -12.22
CA ILE A 354 6.25 -3.94 -10.92
C ILE A 354 6.56 -5.44 -10.88
N SER A 355 7.80 -5.79 -10.52
CA SER A 355 8.22 -7.16 -10.37
C SER A 355 8.93 -7.39 -9.03
N LEU A 356 8.55 -8.49 -8.36
CA LEU A 356 9.21 -8.98 -7.17
C LEU A 356 9.88 -10.31 -7.51
N PRO A 357 11.21 -10.42 -7.36
CA PRO A 357 11.92 -11.67 -7.60
C PRO A 357 11.52 -12.74 -6.58
N PRO A 358 11.83 -14.02 -6.84
CA PRO A 358 11.60 -15.11 -5.89
C PRO A 358 12.31 -14.81 -4.56
N GLN A 359 11.60 -15.03 -3.46
CA GLN A 359 12.20 -15.00 -2.14
C GLN A 359 12.73 -16.41 -1.83
N ASN A 360 14.04 -16.49 -1.56
CA ASN A 360 14.72 -17.73 -1.18
C ASN A 360 14.33 -18.18 0.22
#